data_cd7a6a9bec8a51d59efbbed99a47d058
#
_entry.id   cd7a6a9bec8a51d59efbbed99a47d058
#
_cell.length_a   1.000
_cell.length_b   1.000
_cell.length_c   1.000
_cell.angle_alpha   90.00
_cell.angle_beta   90.00
_cell.angle_gamma   90.00
#
_symmetry.space_group_name_H-M   'P 1'
#
loop_
_entity.id
_entity.type
_entity.pdbx_description
1 polymer ?
#
loop_
_entity_poly.entity_id
_entity_poly.type
_entity_poly.pdbx_seq_one_letter_code
_entity_poly.pdbx_strand_id
1 'polypeptide(L)'
;CYLITNLSDTDTHETEKKFDIKTFYDFMEIDSKNYDRVRENLKALRDKSWFIMEKDGTETSVSFLTKVRTNKRNGTATVFFDKDILPYLQNLREKYTTYKLYYIMTMKSQYSIRLYELFKSVLGKTNWYFSIEDLRIIFMCTSKSYDRINNFKSRVIEPAIQEINEKTDIWVDYEYETEGRKIVGLDCNITYKSADEKLEVDRQIKLELSEQ
;
A
#
# COMPACT_ATOMS: atom_id res chain seq x y z
N CYS A 1 -4.76 5.13 2.31
CA CYS A 1 -5.22 5.84 1.09
C CYS A 1 -6.56 6.56 1.32
N TYR A 2 -7.72 5.91 1.50
CA TYR A 2 -9.04 6.59 1.63
C TYR A 2 -9.06 7.75 2.64
N LEU A 3 -8.47 7.58 3.83
CA LEU A 3 -8.41 8.65 4.83
C LEU A 3 -7.56 9.85 4.38
N ILE A 4 -6.49 9.60 3.61
CA ILE A 4 -5.58 10.62 3.11
C ILE A 4 -6.24 11.42 1.99
N THR A 5 -7.04 10.79 1.11
CA THR A 5 -7.72 11.50 0.03
C THR A 5 -8.74 12.52 0.53
N ASN A 6 -9.23 12.37 1.76
CA ASN A 6 -10.15 13.28 2.41
C ASN A 6 -9.46 14.40 3.21
N LEU A 7 -8.12 14.45 3.22
CA LEU A 7 -7.38 15.54 3.85
C LEU A 7 -7.36 16.79 2.97
N SER A 8 -7.38 17.95 3.62
CA SER A 8 -7.18 19.27 3.00
C SER A 8 -5.91 19.91 3.58
N ASP A 9 -5.27 20.79 2.83
CA ASP A 9 -4.09 21.53 3.28
C ASP A 9 -4.39 22.48 4.46
N THR A 10 -5.68 22.81 4.64
CA THR A 10 -6.17 23.61 5.76
C THR A 10 -6.53 22.80 7.00
N ASP A 11 -6.48 21.45 6.93
CA ASP A 11 -6.81 20.60 8.07
C ASP A 11 -5.73 20.70 9.14
N THR A 12 -6.18 20.68 10.40
CA THR A 12 -5.35 20.63 11.58
C THR A 12 -5.58 19.30 12.34
N HIS A 13 -4.78 19.04 13.35
CA HIS A 13 -4.97 17.87 14.22
C HIS A 13 -6.31 17.88 14.99
N GLU A 14 -6.97 19.02 15.09
CA GLU A 14 -8.30 19.16 15.69
C GLU A 14 -9.42 18.93 14.68
N THR A 15 -9.11 18.85 13.38
CA THR A 15 -10.11 18.67 12.33
C THR A 15 -10.70 17.26 12.39
N GLU A 16 -12.00 17.17 12.55
CA GLU A 16 -12.75 15.92 12.48
C GLU A 16 -12.89 15.44 11.04
N LYS A 17 -12.40 14.25 10.73
CA LYS A 17 -12.69 13.58 9.46
C LYS A 17 -13.75 12.53 9.68
N LYS A 18 -14.99 12.91 9.38
CA LYS A 18 -16.16 12.03 9.47
C LYS A 18 -16.48 11.45 8.11
N PHE A 19 -16.73 10.14 8.07
CA PHE A 19 -17.19 9.46 6.86
C PHE A 19 -18.24 8.40 7.22
N ASP A 20 -19.06 8.12 6.23
CA ASP A 20 -20.02 7.02 6.27
C ASP A 20 -19.35 5.74 5.82
N ILE A 21 -19.54 4.65 6.55
CA ILE A 21 -18.90 3.36 6.26
C ILE A 21 -19.45 2.76 4.96
N LYS A 22 -20.73 3.02 4.65
CA LYS A 22 -21.29 2.60 3.36
C LYS A 22 -20.57 3.34 2.22
N THR A 23 -20.45 4.67 2.31
CA THR A 23 -19.71 5.47 1.31
C THR A 23 -18.26 5.01 1.16
N PHE A 24 -17.62 4.60 2.25
CA PHE A 24 -16.29 4.00 2.19
C PHE A 24 -16.27 2.72 1.37
N TYR A 25 -17.23 1.80 1.58
CA TYR A 25 -17.32 0.57 0.80
C TYR A 25 -17.70 0.84 -0.66
N ASP A 26 -18.62 1.79 -0.91
CA ASP A 26 -19.00 2.21 -2.26
C ASP A 26 -17.78 2.80 -3.02
N PHE A 27 -16.95 3.60 -2.34
CA PHE A 27 -15.70 4.12 -2.91
C PHE A 27 -14.70 3.01 -3.24
N MET A 28 -14.68 1.97 -2.44
CA MET A 28 -13.81 0.80 -2.64
C MET A 28 -14.35 -0.17 -3.69
N GLU A 29 -15.54 0.09 -4.25
CA GLU A 29 -16.25 -0.81 -5.16
C GLU A 29 -16.51 -2.22 -4.59
N ILE A 30 -16.67 -2.32 -3.26
CA ILE A 30 -16.88 -3.57 -2.54
C ILE A 30 -18.34 -3.65 -2.09
N ASP A 31 -19.00 -4.73 -2.44
CA ASP A 31 -20.35 -5.02 -1.93
C ASP A 31 -20.28 -5.67 -0.54
N SER A 32 -19.81 -4.91 0.42
CA SER A 32 -19.75 -5.32 1.82
C SER A 32 -20.20 -4.18 2.72
N LYS A 33 -20.80 -4.52 3.86
CA LYS A 33 -21.21 -3.58 4.90
C LYS A 33 -20.68 -3.98 6.27
N ASN A 34 -19.52 -4.61 6.31
CA ASN A 34 -18.94 -5.12 7.55
C ASN A 34 -18.39 -3.96 8.42
N TYR A 35 -19.29 -3.35 9.18
CA TYR A 35 -18.99 -2.28 10.12
C TYR A 35 -17.91 -2.68 11.14
N ASP A 36 -18.00 -3.88 11.69
CA ASP A 36 -17.09 -4.31 12.75
C ASP A 36 -15.65 -4.45 12.22
N ARG A 37 -15.46 -4.90 10.97
CA ARG A 37 -14.14 -4.96 10.31
C ARG A 37 -13.52 -3.57 10.16
N VAL A 38 -14.28 -2.58 9.68
CA VAL A 38 -13.77 -1.19 9.56
C VAL A 38 -13.40 -0.65 10.93
N ARG A 39 -14.23 -0.86 11.94
CA ARG A 39 -13.96 -0.44 13.32
C ARG A 39 -12.67 -1.04 13.88
N GLU A 40 -12.47 -2.35 13.72
CA GLU A 40 -11.25 -3.03 14.19
C GLU A 40 -10.00 -2.55 13.42
N ASN A 41 -10.10 -2.36 12.11
CA ASN A 41 -8.99 -1.82 11.30
C ASN A 41 -8.61 -0.39 11.72
N LEU A 42 -9.59 0.47 12.00
CA LEU A 42 -9.33 1.84 12.48
C LEU A 42 -8.69 1.84 13.86
N LYS A 43 -9.09 0.94 14.76
CA LYS A 43 -8.46 0.76 16.07
C LYS A 43 -7.03 0.27 15.92
N ALA A 44 -6.81 -0.76 15.10
CA ALA A 44 -5.49 -1.29 14.85
C ALA A 44 -4.54 -0.23 14.25
N LEU A 45 -5.06 0.65 13.37
CA LEU A 45 -4.30 1.76 12.81
C LEU A 45 -3.94 2.81 13.87
N ARG A 46 -4.86 3.14 14.79
CA ARG A 46 -4.59 4.04 15.92
C ARG A 46 -3.54 3.48 16.87
N ASP A 47 -3.58 2.17 17.13
CA ASP A 47 -2.72 1.51 18.11
C ASP A 47 -1.31 1.22 17.57
N LYS A 48 -1.06 1.44 16.25
CA LYS A 48 0.26 1.34 15.65
C LYS A 48 1.07 2.61 15.88
N SER A 49 2.29 2.44 16.38
CA SER A 49 3.28 3.52 16.46
C SER A 49 4.10 3.58 15.16
N TRP A 50 4.44 4.80 14.78
CA TRP A 50 5.37 5.15 13.71
C TRP A 50 6.53 5.91 14.32
N PHE A 51 7.68 5.86 13.68
CA PHE A 51 8.85 6.58 14.15
C PHE A 51 9.24 7.64 13.11
N ILE A 52 9.33 8.89 13.58
CA ILE A 52 9.87 10.00 12.83
C ILE A 52 11.30 10.19 13.32
N MET A 53 12.28 10.03 12.42
CA MET A 53 13.69 10.28 12.71
C MET A 53 14.02 11.70 12.32
N GLU A 54 14.46 12.52 13.26
CA GLU A 54 14.90 13.89 13.04
C GLU A 54 16.37 13.95 12.61
N LYS A 55 16.79 15.07 12.02
CA LYS A 55 18.15 15.22 11.50
C LYS A 55 19.24 15.14 12.59
N ASP A 56 18.89 15.49 13.82
CA ASP A 56 19.78 15.42 15.00
C ASP A 56 19.87 14.02 15.61
N GLY A 57 19.14 13.05 15.06
CA GLY A 57 19.06 11.66 15.55
C GLY A 57 17.96 11.43 16.57
N THR A 58 17.14 12.43 16.89
CA THR A 58 15.98 12.25 17.76
C THR A 58 14.94 11.36 17.08
N GLU A 59 14.46 10.35 17.82
CA GLU A 59 13.38 9.46 17.38
C GLU A 59 12.09 9.84 18.09
N THR A 60 11.09 10.25 17.32
CA THR A 60 9.76 10.60 17.84
C THR A 60 8.76 9.51 17.47
N SER A 61 8.16 8.87 18.49
CA SER A 61 7.10 7.88 18.28
C SER A 61 5.75 8.58 18.18
N VAL A 62 5.06 8.37 17.06
CA VAL A 62 3.75 8.97 16.76
C VAL A 62 2.73 7.90 16.37
N SER A 63 1.45 8.19 16.57
CA SER A 63 0.36 7.37 16.05
C SER A 63 -0.17 7.95 14.73
N PHE A 64 -0.71 7.12 13.85
CA PHE A 64 -1.35 7.62 12.63
C PHE A 64 -2.64 8.38 12.95
N LEU A 65 -3.40 7.87 13.92
CA LEU A 65 -4.64 8.48 14.42
C LEU A 65 -4.54 8.66 15.94
N THR A 66 -4.88 9.84 16.43
CA THR A 66 -4.95 10.11 17.87
C THR A 66 -6.27 9.64 18.47
N LYS A 67 -7.35 9.73 17.71
CA LYS A 67 -8.69 9.37 18.16
C LYS A 67 -9.51 8.74 17.05
N VAL A 68 -10.28 7.71 17.40
CA VAL A 68 -11.27 7.07 16.53
C VAL A 68 -12.60 7.02 17.28
N ARG A 69 -13.65 7.51 16.65
CA ARG A 69 -15.03 7.37 17.13
C ARG A 69 -15.82 6.60 16.06
N THR A 70 -16.59 5.62 16.48
CA THR A 70 -17.44 4.86 15.58
C THR A 70 -18.85 4.77 16.14
N ASN A 71 -19.84 4.91 15.28
CA ASN A 71 -21.25 4.80 15.66
C ASN A 71 -21.93 3.74 14.80
N LYS A 72 -22.16 2.55 15.37
CA LYS A 72 -22.76 1.43 14.66
C LYS A 72 -24.20 1.72 14.21
N ARG A 73 -24.97 2.48 15.03
CA ARG A 73 -26.37 2.81 14.72
C ARG A 73 -26.49 3.65 13.47
N ASN A 74 -25.57 4.59 13.29
CA ASN A 74 -25.58 5.53 12.15
C ASN A 74 -24.62 5.09 11.03
N GLY A 75 -23.86 4.01 11.21
CA GLY A 75 -22.89 3.53 10.21
C GLY A 75 -21.73 4.50 9.96
N THR A 76 -21.35 5.33 10.94
CA THR A 76 -20.35 6.38 10.73
C THR A 76 -19.06 6.14 11.51
N ALA A 77 -17.95 6.61 10.97
CA ALA A 77 -16.67 6.70 11.65
C ALA A 77 -16.13 8.15 11.58
N THR A 78 -15.46 8.56 12.66
CA THR A 78 -14.77 9.85 12.76
C THR A 78 -13.37 9.60 13.25
N VAL A 79 -12.38 10.17 12.57
CA VAL A 79 -10.97 10.04 12.90
C VAL A 79 -10.31 11.40 13.09
N PHE A 80 -9.26 11.42 13.89
CA PHE A 80 -8.40 12.58 14.13
C PHE A 80 -6.96 12.14 13.87
N PHE A 81 -6.24 12.90 13.07
CA PHE A 81 -4.83 12.62 12.78
C PHE A 81 -3.92 13.18 13.88
N ASP A 82 -2.79 12.54 14.06
CA ASP A 82 -1.74 13.07 14.92
C ASP A 82 -1.12 14.34 14.29
N LYS A 83 -0.79 15.32 15.13
CA LYS A 83 -0.26 16.62 14.69
C LYS A 83 1.08 16.50 13.97
N ASP A 84 1.93 15.55 14.40
CA ASP A 84 3.29 15.41 13.89
C ASP A 84 3.31 14.61 12.57
N ILE A 85 2.31 13.72 12.33
CA ILE A 85 2.21 12.98 11.08
C ILE A 85 1.40 13.72 10.00
N LEU A 86 0.49 14.60 10.40
CA LEU A 86 -0.42 15.28 9.48
C LEU A 86 0.29 16.05 8.35
N PRO A 87 1.37 16.82 8.58
CA PRO A 87 2.09 17.50 7.51
C PRO A 87 2.68 16.55 6.47
N TYR A 88 3.14 15.37 6.88
CA TYR A 88 3.65 14.35 5.96
C TYR A 88 2.52 13.80 5.08
N LEU A 89 1.33 13.61 5.63
CA LEU A 89 0.17 13.09 4.89
C LEU A 89 -0.38 14.12 3.90
N GLN A 90 -0.39 15.40 4.25
CA GLN A 90 -0.80 16.51 3.37
C GLN A 90 0.17 16.64 2.20
N ASN A 91 1.49 16.61 2.44
CA ASN A 91 2.51 16.66 1.40
C ASN A 91 2.49 15.44 0.46
N LEU A 92 2.04 14.26 0.93
CA LEU A 92 1.87 13.08 0.08
C LEU A 92 0.83 13.29 -1.01
N ARG A 93 -0.17 14.15 -0.78
CA ARG A 93 -1.25 14.43 -1.73
C ARG A 93 -0.74 15.01 -3.06
N GLU A 94 0.30 15.82 -3.03
CA GLU A 94 0.88 16.43 -4.25
C GLU A 94 1.70 15.43 -5.10
N LYS A 95 2.18 14.36 -4.48
CA LYS A 95 3.06 13.34 -5.11
C LYS A 95 2.37 11.99 -5.26
N TYR A 96 1.06 11.96 -5.25
CA TYR A 96 0.29 10.72 -5.17
C TYR A 96 0.28 9.95 -6.49
N THR A 97 0.72 8.71 -6.46
CA THR A 97 0.53 7.75 -7.55
C THR A 97 -0.91 7.24 -7.50
N THR A 98 -1.69 7.52 -8.54
CA THR A 98 -3.09 7.10 -8.59
C THR A 98 -3.18 5.63 -9.03
N TYR A 99 -3.77 4.79 -8.21
CA TYR A 99 -4.17 3.42 -8.54
C TYR A 99 -5.47 3.04 -7.84
N LYS A 100 -6.16 2.05 -8.38
CA LYS A 100 -7.40 1.58 -7.77
C LYS A 100 -7.10 0.79 -6.51
N LEU A 101 -7.65 1.23 -5.39
CA LEU A 101 -7.34 0.71 -4.06
C LEU A 101 -7.71 -0.77 -3.90
N TYR A 102 -8.72 -1.25 -4.64
CA TYR A 102 -9.13 -2.64 -4.54
C TYR A 102 -8.05 -3.63 -5.01
N TYR A 103 -7.13 -3.24 -5.89
CA TYR A 103 -6.02 -4.12 -6.28
C TYR A 103 -5.18 -4.53 -5.06
N ILE A 104 -4.84 -3.58 -4.19
CA ILE A 104 -4.03 -3.89 -3.01
C ILE A 104 -4.82 -4.59 -1.90
N MET A 105 -6.15 -4.49 -1.90
CA MET A 105 -6.99 -5.13 -0.88
C MET A 105 -7.08 -6.65 -1.02
N THR A 106 -6.89 -7.16 -2.22
CA THR A 106 -6.88 -8.61 -2.49
C THR A 106 -5.49 -9.22 -2.40
N MET A 107 -4.45 -8.39 -2.28
CA MET A 107 -3.08 -8.87 -2.08
C MET A 107 -2.89 -9.44 -0.68
N LYS A 108 -2.27 -10.60 -0.60
CA LYS A 108 -1.96 -11.30 0.64
C LYS A 108 -0.62 -10.90 1.22
N SER A 109 0.32 -10.53 0.34
CA SER A 109 1.68 -10.20 0.71
C SER A 109 1.88 -8.69 0.85
N GLN A 110 2.44 -8.26 1.98
CA GLN A 110 2.90 -6.87 2.14
C GLN A 110 3.99 -6.49 1.11
N TYR A 111 4.74 -7.46 0.62
CA TYR A 111 5.78 -7.25 -0.39
C TYR A 111 5.16 -6.94 -1.75
N SER A 112 4.08 -7.62 -2.11
CA SER A 112 3.31 -7.34 -3.33
C SER A 112 2.75 -5.92 -3.33
N ILE A 113 2.16 -5.49 -2.20
CA ILE A 113 1.62 -4.14 -2.06
C ILE A 113 2.71 -3.10 -2.26
N ARG A 114 3.84 -3.21 -1.56
CA ARG A 114 4.95 -2.24 -1.66
C ARG A 114 5.57 -2.21 -3.05
N LEU A 115 5.75 -3.39 -3.66
CA LEU A 115 6.34 -3.49 -5.00
C LEU A 115 5.39 -2.92 -6.05
N TYR A 116 4.09 -3.17 -5.93
CA TYR A 116 3.08 -2.59 -6.82
C TYR A 116 3.06 -1.05 -6.72
N GLU A 117 3.08 -0.49 -5.52
CA GLU A 117 3.14 0.96 -5.32
C GLU A 117 4.42 1.56 -5.93
N LEU A 118 5.56 0.89 -5.76
CA LEU A 118 6.82 1.28 -6.38
C LEU A 118 6.70 1.25 -7.91
N PHE A 119 6.22 0.16 -8.49
CA PHE A 119 6.06 0.02 -9.93
C PHE A 119 5.10 1.06 -10.52
N LYS A 120 3.99 1.33 -9.83
CA LYS A 120 3.06 2.40 -10.24
C LYS A 120 3.71 3.79 -10.20
N SER A 121 4.64 4.05 -9.30
CA SER A 121 5.33 5.35 -9.20
C SER A 121 6.32 5.59 -10.35
N VAL A 122 6.80 4.53 -10.98
CA VAL A 122 7.79 4.58 -12.06
C VAL A 122 7.22 4.22 -13.43
N LEU A 123 5.95 3.84 -13.48
CA LEU A 123 5.25 3.42 -14.70
C LEU A 123 5.27 4.52 -15.76
N GLY A 124 5.47 4.13 -17.02
CA GLY A 124 5.60 5.06 -18.15
C GLY A 124 7.05 5.39 -18.54
N LYS A 125 8.03 4.89 -17.80
CA LYS A 125 9.45 4.87 -18.22
C LYS A 125 9.81 3.45 -18.60
N THR A 126 10.63 3.31 -19.63
CA THR A 126 11.13 2.01 -20.09
C THR A 126 12.21 1.50 -19.15
N ASN A 127 12.13 0.22 -18.79
CA ASN A 127 13.08 -0.55 -18.00
C ASN A 127 13.61 0.12 -16.71
N TRP A 128 13.34 -0.51 -15.60
CA TRP A 128 13.77 -0.07 -14.29
C TRP A 128 14.70 -1.10 -13.67
N TYR A 129 15.87 -0.64 -13.28
CA TYR A 129 16.81 -1.42 -12.50
C TYR A 129 16.63 -1.13 -11.00
N PHE A 130 16.54 -2.20 -10.21
CA PHE A 130 16.53 -2.14 -8.75
C PHE A 130 17.67 -3.01 -8.22
N SER A 131 18.57 -2.44 -7.41
CA SER A 131 19.58 -3.25 -6.75
C SER A 131 18.93 -4.19 -5.72
N ILE A 132 19.55 -5.34 -5.47
CA ILE A 132 19.08 -6.27 -4.43
C ILE A 132 19.10 -5.60 -3.04
N GLU A 133 20.09 -4.74 -2.78
CA GLU A 133 20.20 -3.98 -1.55
C GLU A 133 19.02 -3.01 -1.38
N ASP A 134 18.65 -2.25 -2.42
CA ASP A 134 17.52 -1.34 -2.39
C ASP A 134 16.20 -2.09 -2.17
N LEU A 135 16.01 -3.22 -2.85
CA LEU A 135 14.82 -4.06 -2.66
C LEU A 135 14.71 -4.58 -1.22
N ARG A 136 15.82 -4.96 -0.58
CA ARG A 136 15.82 -5.36 0.83
C ARG A 136 15.41 -4.24 1.76
N ILE A 137 15.87 -3.02 1.49
CA ILE A 137 15.50 -1.82 2.25
C ILE A 137 14.01 -1.52 2.05
N ILE A 138 13.54 -1.47 0.81
CA ILE A 138 12.14 -1.21 0.44
C ILE A 138 11.20 -2.20 1.13
N PHE A 139 11.58 -3.48 1.15
CA PHE A 139 10.77 -4.53 1.76
C PHE A 139 10.97 -4.68 3.27
N MET A 140 11.90 -3.92 3.87
CA MET A 140 12.30 -4.06 5.27
C MET A 140 12.68 -5.51 5.63
N CYS A 141 13.38 -6.20 4.73
CA CYS A 141 13.81 -7.57 4.90
C CYS A 141 15.09 -7.64 5.75
N THR A 142 14.96 -7.43 7.07
CA THR A 142 16.08 -7.41 8.04
C THR A 142 16.46 -8.78 8.60
N SER A 143 15.67 -9.81 8.33
CA SER A 143 15.96 -11.16 8.80
C SER A 143 17.15 -11.77 8.08
N LYS A 144 18.08 -12.36 8.84
CA LYS A 144 19.25 -13.10 8.31
C LYS A 144 18.88 -14.21 7.30
N SER A 145 17.65 -14.71 7.31
CA SER A 145 17.18 -15.70 6.33
C SER A 145 17.16 -15.14 4.90
N TYR A 146 17.00 -13.84 4.74
CA TYR A 146 16.98 -13.14 3.45
C TYR A 146 18.36 -12.69 2.97
N ASP A 147 19.43 -12.86 3.77
CA ASP A 147 20.82 -12.66 3.32
C ASP A 147 21.15 -13.64 2.18
N ARG A 148 20.55 -14.84 2.21
CA ARG A 148 20.63 -15.81 1.12
C ARG A 148 19.72 -15.35 -0.03
N ILE A 149 20.33 -14.99 -1.15
CA ILE A 149 19.61 -14.49 -2.33
C ILE A 149 18.50 -15.42 -2.81
N ASN A 150 18.69 -16.72 -2.77
CA ASN A 150 17.67 -17.69 -3.17
C ASN A 150 16.42 -17.64 -2.29
N ASN A 151 16.58 -17.41 -0.99
CA ASN A 151 15.44 -17.23 -0.08
C ASN A 151 14.71 -15.92 -0.35
N PHE A 152 15.45 -14.83 -0.63
CA PHE A 152 14.88 -13.54 -0.95
C PHE A 152 14.11 -13.59 -2.27
N LYS A 153 14.67 -14.23 -3.30
CA LYS A 153 13.97 -14.48 -4.58
C LYS A 153 12.66 -15.24 -4.36
N SER A 154 12.77 -16.47 -3.86
CA SER A 154 11.65 -17.43 -3.83
C SER A 154 10.55 -17.06 -2.82
N ARG A 155 10.84 -16.28 -1.78
CA ARG A 155 9.88 -15.95 -0.72
C ARG A 155 9.39 -14.51 -0.75
N VAL A 156 10.08 -13.62 -1.48
CA VAL A 156 9.75 -12.20 -1.52
C VAL A 156 9.52 -11.73 -2.94
N ILE A 157 10.55 -11.75 -3.81
CA ILE A 157 10.48 -11.11 -5.14
C ILE A 157 9.50 -11.85 -6.06
N GLU A 158 9.75 -13.14 -6.29
CA GLU A 158 8.99 -13.94 -7.26
C GLU A 158 7.50 -14.05 -6.89
N PRO A 159 7.12 -14.36 -5.64
CA PRO A 159 5.71 -14.37 -5.25
C PRO A 159 5.05 -12.99 -5.33
N ALA A 160 5.80 -11.91 -5.04
CA ALA A 160 5.27 -10.55 -5.12
C ALA A 160 4.96 -10.15 -6.57
N ILE A 161 5.88 -10.42 -7.50
CA ILE A 161 5.66 -10.12 -8.93
C ILE A 161 4.53 -10.99 -9.49
N GLN A 162 4.48 -12.27 -9.12
CA GLN A 162 3.40 -13.16 -9.54
C GLN A 162 2.04 -12.61 -9.08
N GLU A 163 1.90 -12.25 -7.81
CA GLU A 163 0.63 -11.71 -7.28
C GLU A 163 0.25 -10.39 -7.97
N ILE A 164 1.23 -9.51 -8.27
CA ILE A 164 1.01 -8.27 -9.03
C ILE A 164 0.48 -8.60 -10.43
N ASN A 165 1.12 -9.53 -11.13
CA ASN A 165 0.72 -9.94 -12.48
C ASN A 165 -0.68 -10.59 -12.51
N GLU A 166 -1.06 -11.31 -11.47
CA GLU A 166 -2.38 -11.92 -11.36
C GLU A 166 -3.47 -10.91 -10.99
N LYS A 167 -3.20 -9.97 -10.06
CA LYS A 167 -4.22 -9.19 -9.34
C LYS A 167 -4.24 -7.70 -9.64
N THR A 168 -3.46 -7.20 -10.61
CA THR A 168 -3.40 -5.76 -10.86
C THR A 168 -3.56 -5.39 -12.32
N ASP A 169 -3.55 -4.09 -12.59
CA ASP A 169 -3.66 -3.48 -13.91
C ASP A 169 -2.33 -3.41 -14.68
N ILE A 170 -1.27 -3.99 -14.15
CA ILE A 170 0.05 -3.99 -14.79
C ILE A 170 0.60 -5.40 -15.03
N TRP A 171 1.44 -5.50 -16.05
CA TRP A 171 2.34 -6.62 -16.27
C TRP A 171 3.76 -6.23 -15.88
N VAL A 172 4.47 -7.15 -15.24
CA VAL A 172 5.87 -7.01 -14.86
C VAL A 172 6.63 -8.21 -15.40
N ASP A 173 7.44 -7.95 -16.43
CA ASP A 173 8.49 -8.88 -16.87
C ASP A 173 9.80 -8.48 -16.21
N TYR A 174 10.63 -9.44 -15.85
CA TYR A 174 11.87 -9.14 -15.16
C TYR A 174 12.98 -10.15 -15.47
N GLU A 175 14.20 -9.66 -15.38
CA GLU A 175 15.41 -10.47 -15.45
C GLU A 175 16.34 -10.13 -14.28
N TYR A 176 17.09 -11.14 -13.81
CA TYR A 176 18.09 -10.91 -12.77
C TYR A 176 19.41 -10.48 -13.37
N GLU A 177 19.88 -9.30 -12.97
CA GLU A 177 21.22 -8.83 -13.31
C GLU A 177 22.26 -9.54 -12.45
N THR A 178 23.37 -9.97 -13.07
CA THR A 178 24.41 -10.75 -12.39
C THR A 178 25.79 -10.18 -12.63
N GLU A 179 26.58 -10.14 -11.57
CA GLU A 179 28.05 -9.92 -11.62
C GLU A 179 28.75 -11.26 -11.32
N GLY A 180 29.20 -11.92 -12.37
CA GLY A 180 29.74 -13.27 -12.28
C GLY A 180 28.69 -14.27 -11.83
N ARG A 181 28.81 -14.81 -10.61
CA ARG A 181 27.83 -15.75 -10.01
C ARG A 181 26.85 -15.09 -9.03
N LYS A 182 27.04 -13.79 -8.78
CA LYS A 182 26.23 -13.06 -7.79
C LYS A 182 25.11 -12.32 -8.49
N ILE A 183 23.88 -12.51 -8.05
CA ILE A 183 22.74 -11.68 -8.45
C ILE A 183 22.87 -10.34 -7.71
N VAL A 184 22.90 -9.24 -8.47
CA VAL A 184 23.10 -7.88 -7.96
C VAL A 184 21.87 -7.00 -8.10
N GLY A 185 20.99 -7.32 -9.06
CA GLY A 185 19.83 -6.50 -9.33
C GLY A 185 18.70 -7.24 -10.02
N LEU A 186 17.66 -6.49 -10.28
CA LEU A 186 16.46 -6.88 -10.99
C LEU A 186 16.15 -5.81 -12.04
N ASP A 187 16.21 -6.18 -13.31
CA ASP A 187 15.71 -5.37 -14.41
C ASP A 187 14.24 -5.68 -14.64
N CYS A 188 13.39 -4.66 -14.58
CA CYS A 188 11.95 -4.79 -14.72
C CYS A 188 11.44 -4.00 -15.92
N ASN A 189 10.65 -4.65 -16.77
CA ASN A 189 9.83 -4.01 -17.79
C ASN A 189 8.39 -3.98 -17.29
N ILE A 190 7.86 -2.76 -17.07
CA ILE A 190 6.55 -2.56 -16.44
C ILE A 190 5.61 -1.92 -17.45
N THR A 191 4.53 -2.61 -17.76
CA THR A 191 3.55 -2.16 -18.76
C THR A 191 2.13 -2.24 -18.20
N TYR A 192 1.21 -1.43 -18.76
CA TYR A 192 -0.21 -1.63 -18.48
C TYR A 192 -0.73 -2.87 -19.19
N LYS A 193 -1.61 -3.59 -18.53
CA LYS A 193 -2.46 -4.59 -19.17
C LYS A 193 -3.39 -3.94 -20.20
N SER A 194 -3.77 -4.69 -21.21
CA SER A 194 -4.82 -4.29 -22.16
C SER A 194 -6.16 -4.02 -21.45
N ALA A 195 -7.09 -3.38 -22.15
CA ALA A 195 -8.41 -3.10 -21.61
C ALA A 195 -9.17 -4.39 -21.22
N ASP A 196 -9.06 -5.44 -22.05
CA ASP A 196 -9.73 -6.70 -21.82
C ASP A 196 -9.14 -7.47 -20.63
N GLU A 197 -7.82 -7.51 -20.52
CA GLU A 197 -7.12 -8.11 -19.37
C GLU A 197 -7.45 -7.39 -18.05
N LYS A 198 -7.50 -6.05 -18.07
CA LYS A 198 -7.93 -5.26 -16.90
C LYS A 198 -9.35 -5.57 -16.49
N LEU A 199 -10.26 -5.68 -17.45
CA LEU A 199 -11.67 -5.97 -17.18
C LEU A 199 -11.83 -7.34 -16.52
N GLU A 200 -11.06 -8.34 -16.96
CA GLU A 200 -11.09 -9.67 -16.37
C GLU A 200 -10.53 -9.67 -14.94
N VAL A 201 -9.41 -9.00 -14.70
CA VAL A 201 -8.85 -8.83 -13.36
C VAL A 201 -9.84 -8.10 -12.44
N ASP A 202 -10.42 -6.99 -12.90
CA ASP A 202 -11.41 -6.21 -12.13
C ASP A 202 -12.63 -7.06 -11.76
N ARG A 203 -13.08 -7.95 -12.66
CA ARG A 203 -14.19 -8.88 -12.40
C ARG A 203 -13.83 -9.90 -11.32
N GLN A 204 -12.66 -10.54 -11.43
CA GLN A 204 -12.20 -11.53 -10.46
C GLN A 204 -12.03 -10.94 -9.07
N ILE A 205 -11.45 -9.74 -8.97
CA ILE A 205 -11.28 -9.03 -7.71
C ILE A 205 -12.64 -8.71 -7.05
N LYS A 206 -13.60 -8.22 -7.83
CA LYS A 206 -14.95 -7.92 -7.31
C LYS A 206 -15.63 -9.16 -6.75
N LEU A 207 -15.48 -10.31 -7.41
CA LEU A 207 -15.96 -11.58 -6.89
C LEU A 207 -15.26 -11.96 -5.58
N GLU A 208 -13.92 -11.93 -5.53
CA GLU A 208 -13.13 -12.25 -4.33
C GLU A 208 -13.50 -11.36 -3.14
N LEU A 209 -13.76 -10.08 -3.38
CA LEU A 209 -14.15 -9.13 -2.32
C LEU A 209 -15.60 -9.29 -1.85
N SER A 210 -16.51 -9.79 -2.70
CA SER A 210 -17.90 -10.04 -2.34
C SER A 210 -18.07 -11.30 -1.48
N GLU A 211 -17.14 -12.24 -1.54
CA GLU A 211 -17.15 -13.50 -0.78
C GLU A 211 -16.50 -13.37 0.62
N GLN A 212 -15.86 -12.25 0.96
CA GLN A 212 -15.20 -11.96 2.24
C GLN A 212 -16.11 -11.19 3.23
#